data_d1d712bf3d76714b50ce12e7a0bde84d
#
_entry.id   d1d712bf3d76714b50ce12e7a0bde84d
#
_cell.length_a   1.000
_cell.length_b   1.000
_cell.length_c   1.000
_cell.angle_alpha   90.00
_cell.angle_beta   90.00
_cell.angle_gamma   90.00
#
_symmetry.space_group_name_H-M   'P 1'
#
loop_
_entity.id
_entity.type
_entity.pdbx_description
1 polymer ?
#
loop_
_entity_poly.entity_id
_entity_poly.type
_entity_poly.pdbx_seq_one_letter_code
_entity_poly.pdbx_strand_id
1 'polypeptide(L)'
;MRLLWVTENYPPSPGGMANSCDRIVHGLQQAGVAVDVVHLTRRDLAPRGAGVRTVPLGDDPEHALRQFWTTLAPGADRYTHVVAFGGTYPLLSAPVYAAWAGLPLITLLRGNDFDTGMFSLRRQPVVLEALRASAAVCVVAASTAPLVAALAPSTPVTWVANGIDTTEWQVLPSERQKAAAWRAEHVAPGRRTLGMIGQLKNKKGVRLLLEAVVAGGHASRFHIVLAGELEPGLDEWLAGHPSLAYTALPFQDRYQLLGVYAACDLVALPSFYDGLPNVALEAAALGIPILASDAGGLADLVDDTIGFRFPAGDPHACRAAVHRAALADDDQLAALGAAGAARVRERFGVASETDGYLTVLAATR
;
A
#
# COMPACT_ATOMS: atom_id res chain seq x y z
N MET A 1 5.04 -23.98 13.53
CA MET A 1 5.37 -23.44 12.19
C MET A 1 6.43 -22.37 12.37
N ARG A 2 7.48 -22.35 11.52
CA ARG A 2 8.52 -21.33 11.52
C ARG A 2 8.83 -20.91 10.08
N LEU A 3 8.78 -19.62 9.80
CA LEU A 3 8.93 -19.04 8.48
C LEU A 3 10.31 -18.39 8.32
N LEU A 4 10.93 -18.59 7.16
CA LEU A 4 12.02 -17.76 6.67
C LEU A 4 11.40 -16.67 5.78
N TRP A 5 11.32 -15.45 6.30
CA TRP A 5 10.65 -14.33 5.64
C TRP A 5 11.66 -13.40 4.96
N VAL A 6 11.69 -13.36 3.65
CA VAL A 6 12.66 -12.58 2.86
C VAL A 6 11.98 -11.33 2.31
N THR A 7 12.54 -10.15 2.59
CA THR A 7 11.96 -8.86 2.20
C THR A 7 13.02 -7.78 1.98
N GLU A 8 12.75 -6.81 1.10
CA GLU A 8 13.46 -5.52 0.98
C GLU A 8 12.78 -4.41 1.79
N ASN A 9 11.58 -4.68 2.30
CA ASN A 9 10.70 -3.70 2.90
C ASN A 9 10.35 -4.11 4.33
N TYR A 10 11.17 -3.65 5.28
CA TYR A 10 10.96 -3.86 6.72
C TYR A 10 11.44 -2.62 7.49
N PRO A 11 10.82 -2.25 8.63
CA PRO A 11 11.33 -1.15 9.45
C PRO A 11 12.81 -1.33 9.84
N PRO A 12 13.61 -0.26 9.85
CA PRO A 12 13.25 1.16 9.79
C PRO A 12 13.12 1.75 8.38
N SER A 13 13.05 0.92 7.32
CA SER A 13 12.77 1.44 5.98
C SER A 13 11.42 2.15 5.97
N PRO A 14 11.33 3.38 5.41
CA PRO A 14 10.07 4.12 5.37
C PRO A 14 9.12 3.56 4.29
N GLY A 15 7.83 3.81 4.47
CA GLY A 15 6.80 3.61 3.45
C GLY A 15 5.81 2.50 3.74
N GLY A 16 4.72 2.50 2.99
CA GLY A 16 3.57 1.62 3.21
C GLY A 16 3.89 0.13 3.11
N MET A 17 4.83 -0.27 2.25
CA MET A 17 5.24 -1.68 2.14
C MET A 17 5.96 -2.17 3.41
N ALA A 18 6.84 -1.35 4.00
CA ALA A 18 7.53 -1.72 5.23
C ALA A 18 6.54 -1.85 6.40
N ASN A 19 5.59 -0.91 6.50
CA ASN A 19 4.52 -0.98 7.51
C ASN A 19 3.62 -2.20 7.31
N SER A 20 3.28 -2.54 6.07
CA SER A 20 2.49 -3.75 5.77
C SER A 20 3.25 -5.02 6.10
N CYS A 21 4.55 -5.08 5.79
CA CYS A 21 5.40 -6.23 6.12
C CYS A 21 5.47 -6.46 7.64
N ASP A 22 5.73 -5.39 8.41
CA ASP A 22 5.80 -5.43 9.87
C ASP A 22 4.47 -5.88 10.49
N ARG A 23 3.35 -5.31 10.04
CA ARG A 23 1.99 -5.67 10.48
C ARG A 23 1.70 -7.16 10.25
N ILE A 24 2.00 -7.68 9.06
CA ILE A 24 1.75 -9.09 8.71
C ILE A 24 2.62 -10.00 9.57
N VAL A 25 3.92 -9.70 9.68
CA VAL A 25 4.85 -10.47 10.53
C VAL A 25 4.36 -10.49 11.97
N HIS A 26 3.98 -9.32 12.52
CA HIS A 26 3.45 -9.21 13.88
C HIS A 26 2.15 -10.00 14.08
N GLY A 27 1.20 -9.90 13.15
CA GLY A 27 -0.05 -10.67 13.18
C GLY A 27 0.19 -12.18 13.18
N LEU A 28 1.09 -12.67 12.33
CA LEU A 28 1.49 -14.08 12.29
C LEU A 28 2.17 -14.52 13.61
N GLN A 29 3.04 -13.68 14.17
CA GLN A 29 3.68 -13.96 15.46
C GLN A 29 2.68 -14.03 16.60
N GLN A 30 1.71 -13.12 16.65
CA GLN A 30 0.61 -13.15 17.64
C GLN A 30 -0.25 -14.41 17.48
N ALA A 31 -0.39 -14.94 16.28
CA ALA A 31 -1.08 -16.20 16.00
C ALA A 31 -0.20 -17.45 16.26
N GLY A 32 0.98 -17.30 16.88
CA GLY A 32 1.85 -18.41 17.29
C GLY A 32 2.77 -18.94 16.19
N VAL A 33 2.93 -18.23 15.07
CA VAL A 33 3.89 -18.56 14.00
C VAL A 33 5.23 -17.90 14.29
N ALA A 34 6.31 -18.67 14.37
CA ALA A 34 7.65 -18.09 14.48
C ALA A 34 8.07 -17.53 13.11
N VAL A 35 8.54 -16.29 13.06
CA VAL A 35 8.97 -15.63 11.82
C VAL A 35 10.38 -15.07 12.01
N ASP A 36 11.33 -15.58 11.23
CA ASP A 36 12.67 -15.02 11.13
C ASP A 36 12.74 -14.14 9.86
N VAL A 37 12.87 -12.84 10.04
CA VAL A 37 12.89 -11.86 8.95
C VAL A 37 14.32 -11.69 8.42
N VAL A 38 14.49 -11.81 7.11
CA VAL A 38 15.70 -11.47 6.37
C VAL A 38 15.44 -10.19 5.60
N HIS A 39 15.95 -9.09 6.13
CA HIS A 39 15.80 -7.77 5.53
C HIS A 39 16.98 -7.47 4.60
N LEU A 40 16.73 -7.57 3.31
CA LEU A 40 17.69 -7.25 2.24
C LEU A 40 17.71 -5.75 2.03
N THR A 41 18.86 -5.08 2.19
CA THR A 41 18.91 -3.62 2.09
C THR A 41 20.20 -3.12 1.45
N ARG A 42 20.10 -2.00 0.72
CA ARG A 42 21.25 -1.22 0.24
C ARG A 42 21.63 -0.09 1.20
N ARG A 43 20.87 0.07 2.28
CA ARG A 43 21.12 1.09 3.31
C ARG A 43 21.88 0.45 4.48
N ASP A 44 22.72 1.22 5.08
CA ASP A 44 23.32 0.83 6.36
C ASP A 44 22.28 1.04 7.47
N LEU A 45 21.68 -0.06 7.91
CA LEU A 45 20.61 -0.05 8.90
C LEU A 45 21.06 -0.87 10.11
N ALA A 46 20.89 -0.31 11.29
CA ALA A 46 21.11 -1.04 12.54
C ALA A 46 20.14 -2.24 12.63
N PRO A 47 20.60 -3.43 13.09
CA PRO A 47 19.73 -4.57 13.30
C PRO A 47 18.63 -4.25 14.31
N ARG A 48 17.39 -4.63 14.01
CA ARG A 48 16.26 -4.51 14.95
C ARG A 48 15.90 -5.87 15.53
N GLY A 49 16.03 -5.98 16.84
CA GLY A 49 15.38 -7.03 17.66
C GLY A 49 15.77 -8.48 17.36
N ALA A 50 15.31 -9.38 18.21
CA ALA A 50 15.44 -10.81 18.00
C ALA A 50 14.56 -11.28 16.82
N GLY A 51 15.11 -12.12 15.94
CA GLY A 51 14.40 -12.66 14.78
C GLY A 51 14.47 -11.80 13.50
N VAL A 52 15.15 -10.66 13.51
CA VAL A 52 15.41 -9.85 12.30
C VAL A 52 16.90 -9.86 11.97
N ARG A 53 17.23 -10.33 10.78
CA ARG A 53 18.59 -10.29 10.24
C ARG A 53 18.65 -9.34 9.06
N THR A 54 19.47 -8.31 9.15
CA THR A 54 19.77 -7.39 8.05
C THR A 54 20.89 -7.94 7.20
N VAL A 55 20.68 -7.97 5.88
CA VAL A 55 21.68 -8.40 4.88
C VAL A 55 21.98 -7.21 3.96
N PRO A 56 23.16 -6.59 4.10
CA PRO A 56 23.57 -5.53 3.20
C PRO A 56 23.87 -6.10 1.81
N LEU A 57 23.22 -5.54 0.79
CA LEU A 57 23.39 -6.01 -0.59
C LEU A 57 24.65 -5.46 -1.27
N GLY A 58 25.23 -4.35 -0.77
CA GLY A 58 26.42 -3.74 -1.32
C GLY A 58 26.34 -3.43 -2.82
N ASP A 59 27.50 -3.46 -3.48
CA ASP A 59 27.61 -3.24 -4.92
C ASP A 59 27.35 -4.52 -5.74
N ASP A 60 27.50 -5.69 -5.12
CA ASP A 60 27.22 -7.01 -5.71
C ASP A 60 26.12 -7.74 -4.90
N PRO A 61 24.85 -7.47 -5.20
CA PRO A 61 23.72 -8.10 -4.51
C PRO A 61 23.68 -9.62 -4.66
N GLU A 62 24.08 -10.14 -5.82
CA GLU A 62 24.03 -11.59 -6.08
C GLU A 62 25.05 -12.34 -5.22
N HIS A 63 26.24 -11.79 -5.08
CA HIS A 63 27.26 -12.32 -4.16
C HIS A 63 26.78 -12.26 -2.70
N ALA A 64 26.20 -11.13 -2.26
CA ALA A 64 25.68 -10.98 -0.91
C ALA A 64 24.58 -12.02 -0.60
N LEU A 65 23.64 -12.24 -1.52
CA LEU A 65 22.58 -13.25 -1.39
C LEU A 65 23.14 -14.68 -1.33
N ARG A 66 24.16 -14.98 -2.14
CA ARG A 66 24.82 -16.27 -2.12
C ARG A 66 25.59 -16.51 -0.83
N GLN A 67 26.34 -15.52 -0.35
CA GLN A 67 27.03 -15.61 0.95
C GLN A 67 26.04 -15.76 2.11
N PHE A 68 24.92 -15.05 2.08
CA PHE A 68 23.91 -15.19 3.10
C PHE A 68 23.42 -16.63 3.20
N TRP A 69 23.23 -17.33 2.08
CA TRP A 69 22.86 -18.74 2.09
C TRP A 69 23.84 -19.61 2.89
N THR A 70 25.14 -19.41 2.77
CA THR A 70 26.13 -20.21 3.52
C THR A 70 25.96 -20.08 5.04
N THR A 71 25.44 -18.96 5.52
CA THR A 71 25.14 -18.74 6.95
C THR A 71 23.76 -19.29 7.35
N LEU A 72 22.85 -19.44 6.41
CA LEU A 72 21.48 -19.91 6.64
C LEU A 72 21.40 -21.44 6.59
N ALA A 73 22.10 -22.06 5.64
CA ALA A 73 22.01 -23.49 5.32
C ALA A 73 22.20 -24.43 6.52
N PRO A 74 23.13 -24.20 7.46
CA PRO A 74 23.32 -25.09 8.62
C PRO A 74 22.12 -25.19 9.57
N GLY A 75 21.13 -24.35 9.44
CA GLY A 75 19.92 -24.37 10.29
C GLY A 75 18.64 -24.21 9.47
N ALA A 76 18.67 -24.54 8.19
CA ALA A 76 17.53 -24.37 7.30
C ALA A 76 16.40 -25.38 7.61
N ASP A 77 16.73 -26.53 8.18
CA ASP A 77 15.81 -27.60 8.62
C ASP A 77 14.82 -27.16 9.70
N ARG A 78 15.10 -26.08 10.39
CA ARG A 78 14.19 -25.51 11.39
C ARG A 78 12.98 -24.80 10.79
N TYR A 79 13.05 -24.43 9.50
CA TYR A 79 11.96 -23.73 8.82
C TYR A 79 10.96 -24.70 8.20
N THR A 80 9.73 -24.24 8.09
CA THR A 80 8.66 -24.99 7.43
C THR A 80 8.30 -24.41 6.07
N HIS A 81 8.56 -23.11 5.86
CA HIS A 81 8.29 -22.40 4.62
C HIS A 81 9.30 -21.28 4.42
N VAL A 82 9.54 -20.94 3.15
CA VAL A 82 10.18 -19.70 2.74
C VAL A 82 9.11 -18.75 2.20
N VAL A 83 9.15 -17.49 2.62
CA VAL A 83 8.22 -16.46 2.18
C VAL A 83 8.98 -15.36 1.45
N ALA A 84 8.59 -15.05 0.22
CA ALA A 84 9.06 -13.90 -0.55
C ALA A 84 8.05 -12.75 -0.43
N PHE A 85 8.41 -11.68 0.27
CA PHE A 85 7.53 -10.51 0.42
C PHE A 85 7.94 -9.41 -0.55
N GLY A 86 7.28 -9.36 -1.71
CA GLY A 86 7.45 -8.31 -2.73
C GLY A 86 8.89 -7.96 -3.07
N GLY A 87 9.08 -6.97 -3.93
CA GLY A 87 10.40 -6.49 -4.28
C GLY A 87 11.13 -7.35 -5.33
N THR A 88 12.34 -6.93 -5.72
CA THR A 88 13.12 -7.63 -6.76
C THR A 88 13.98 -8.73 -6.17
N TYR A 89 14.71 -8.43 -5.10
CA TYR A 89 15.66 -9.40 -4.52
C TYR A 89 14.98 -10.52 -3.72
N PRO A 90 13.86 -10.32 -3.01
CA PRO A 90 13.10 -11.42 -2.45
C PRO A 90 12.59 -12.39 -3.52
N LEU A 91 12.05 -11.88 -4.64
CA LEU A 91 11.60 -12.70 -5.76
C LEU A 91 12.76 -13.44 -6.47
N LEU A 92 13.96 -12.87 -6.46
CA LEU A 92 15.17 -13.50 -7.02
C LEU A 92 15.72 -14.60 -6.10
N SER A 93 15.81 -14.35 -4.80
CA SER A 93 16.57 -15.21 -3.86
C SER A 93 15.71 -16.27 -3.17
N ALA A 94 14.45 -15.96 -2.82
CA ALA A 94 13.61 -16.88 -2.06
C ALA A 94 13.30 -18.20 -2.82
N PRO A 95 13.07 -18.22 -4.14
CA PRO A 95 12.95 -19.46 -4.89
C PRO A 95 14.19 -20.37 -4.75
N VAL A 96 15.38 -19.78 -4.82
CA VAL A 96 16.65 -20.50 -4.67
C VAL A 96 16.78 -21.06 -3.24
N TYR A 97 16.49 -20.24 -2.22
CA TYR A 97 16.55 -20.69 -0.82
C TYR A 97 15.54 -21.80 -0.53
N ALA A 98 14.33 -21.69 -1.07
CA ALA A 98 13.31 -22.71 -0.93
C ALA A 98 13.73 -24.04 -1.57
N ALA A 99 14.23 -24.00 -2.80
CA ALA A 99 14.72 -25.19 -3.51
C ALA A 99 15.90 -25.87 -2.80
N TRP A 100 16.87 -25.08 -2.32
CA TRP A 100 18.04 -25.63 -1.61
C TRP A 100 17.68 -26.20 -0.24
N ALA A 101 16.70 -25.63 0.44
CA ALA A 101 16.23 -26.11 1.74
C ALA A 101 15.19 -27.25 1.61
N GLY A 102 14.67 -27.51 0.41
CA GLY A 102 13.57 -28.47 0.20
C GLY A 102 12.25 -28.02 0.86
N LEU A 103 11.99 -26.69 0.91
CA LEU A 103 10.85 -26.09 1.57
C LEU A 103 9.87 -25.48 0.57
N PRO A 104 8.55 -25.46 0.88
CA PRO A 104 7.57 -24.75 0.08
C PRO A 104 7.84 -23.24 0.10
N LEU A 105 7.74 -22.60 -1.08
CA LEU A 105 7.82 -21.18 -1.27
C LEU A 105 6.42 -20.58 -1.29
N ILE A 106 6.20 -19.50 -0.53
CA ILE A 106 5.02 -18.65 -0.63
C ILE A 106 5.46 -17.28 -1.14
N THR A 107 4.91 -16.85 -2.27
CA THR A 107 5.20 -15.53 -2.83
C THR A 107 4.05 -14.57 -2.57
N LEU A 108 4.35 -13.40 -1.97
CA LEU A 108 3.40 -12.34 -1.68
C LEU A 108 3.64 -11.18 -2.65
N LEU A 109 2.74 -10.99 -3.62
CA LEU A 109 2.76 -9.87 -4.54
C LEU A 109 2.02 -8.67 -3.92
N ARG A 110 2.68 -7.51 -3.93
CA ARG A 110 2.20 -6.30 -3.24
C ARG A 110 1.74 -5.19 -4.18
N GLY A 111 1.65 -5.46 -5.48
CA GLY A 111 1.27 -4.54 -6.55
C GLY A 111 2.46 -4.21 -7.45
N ASN A 112 3.26 -3.22 -7.08
CA ASN A 112 4.34 -2.68 -7.91
C ASN A 112 5.41 -3.72 -8.35
N ASP A 113 5.64 -4.75 -7.57
CA ASP A 113 6.50 -5.89 -7.88
C ASP A 113 5.98 -6.68 -9.09
N PHE A 114 4.65 -6.83 -9.21
CA PHE A 114 4.00 -7.45 -10.34
C PHE A 114 3.72 -6.43 -11.46
N ASP A 115 3.02 -5.32 -11.18
CA ASP A 115 2.56 -4.35 -12.18
C ASP A 115 3.71 -3.80 -13.03
N THR A 116 4.80 -3.33 -12.41
CA THR A 116 5.98 -2.85 -13.14
C THR A 116 6.99 -3.94 -13.46
N GLY A 117 7.00 -5.02 -12.68
CA GLY A 117 7.88 -6.17 -12.87
C GLY A 117 7.62 -6.85 -14.19
N MET A 118 6.36 -7.10 -14.53
CA MET A 118 5.96 -7.78 -15.76
C MET A 118 6.25 -6.99 -17.04
N PHE A 119 6.37 -5.66 -16.97
CA PHE A 119 6.74 -4.80 -18.10
C PHE A 119 8.23 -4.47 -18.17
N SER A 120 9.05 -5.04 -17.28
CA SER A 120 10.50 -4.87 -17.26
C SER A 120 11.20 -6.09 -17.84
N LEU A 121 11.91 -5.97 -18.95
CA LEU A 121 12.69 -7.06 -19.58
C LEU A 121 13.64 -7.75 -18.58
N ARG A 122 14.18 -6.99 -17.63
CA ARG A 122 15.09 -7.54 -16.61
C ARG A 122 14.37 -8.25 -15.47
N ARG A 123 13.20 -7.76 -15.03
CA ARG A 123 12.48 -8.28 -13.86
C ARG A 123 11.42 -9.32 -14.21
N GLN A 124 10.87 -9.29 -15.40
CA GLN A 124 9.84 -10.23 -15.84
C GLN A 124 10.26 -11.71 -15.66
N PRO A 125 11.45 -12.15 -16.10
CA PRO A 125 11.88 -13.53 -15.87
C PRO A 125 11.94 -13.90 -14.40
N VAL A 126 12.41 -12.98 -13.53
CA VAL A 126 12.49 -13.20 -12.07
C VAL A 126 11.09 -13.37 -11.47
N VAL A 127 10.13 -12.53 -11.88
CA VAL A 127 8.73 -12.65 -11.42
C VAL A 127 8.15 -13.98 -11.87
N LEU A 128 8.28 -14.34 -13.15
CA LEU A 128 7.74 -15.59 -13.70
C LEU A 128 8.33 -16.84 -13.03
N GLU A 129 9.65 -16.83 -12.77
CA GLU A 129 10.32 -17.92 -12.05
C GLU A 129 9.79 -18.04 -10.62
N ALA A 130 9.69 -16.94 -9.88
CA ALA A 130 9.14 -16.94 -8.53
C ALA A 130 7.71 -17.46 -8.49
N LEU A 131 6.84 -17.04 -9.42
CA LEU A 131 5.46 -17.51 -9.50
C LEU A 131 5.39 -19.03 -9.72
N ARG A 132 6.19 -19.57 -10.67
CA ARG A 132 6.19 -20.99 -11.02
C ARG A 132 6.84 -21.87 -9.96
N ALA A 133 7.80 -21.35 -9.22
CA ALA A 133 8.47 -22.05 -8.12
C ALA A 133 7.64 -22.04 -6.82
N SER A 134 6.60 -21.25 -6.74
CA SER A 134 5.78 -21.10 -5.53
C SER A 134 4.83 -22.27 -5.33
N ALA A 135 4.71 -22.75 -4.08
CA ALA A 135 3.64 -23.65 -3.64
C ALA A 135 2.29 -22.91 -3.58
N ALA A 136 2.32 -21.60 -3.30
CA ALA A 136 1.17 -20.70 -3.44
C ALA A 136 1.62 -19.25 -3.64
N VAL A 137 0.78 -18.46 -4.30
CA VAL A 137 0.96 -17.00 -4.47
C VAL A 137 -0.18 -16.26 -3.80
N CYS A 138 0.16 -15.29 -2.96
CA CYS A 138 -0.81 -14.35 -2.39
C CYS A 138 -0.75 -13.02 -3.13
N VAL A 139 -1.91 -12.50 -3.53
CA VAL A 139 -2.05 -11.21 -4.20
C VAL A 139 -2.85 -10.25 -3.34
N VAL A 140 -2.49 -8.97 -3.33
CA VAL A 140 -3.15 -7.95 -2.50
C VAL A 140 -4.39 -7.34 -3.17
N ALA A 141 -4.50 -7.45 -4.49
CA ALA A 141 -5.64 -7.02 -5.29
C ALA A 141 -6.31 -8.21 -5.97
N ALA A 142 -7.64 -8.31 -5.88
CA ALA A 142 -8.40 -9.42 -6.46
C ALA A 142 -8.22 -9.49 -7.99
N SER A 143 -8.12 -8.34 -8.65
CA SER A 143 -7.89 -8.23 -10.10
C SER A 143 -6.57 -8.84 -10.58
N THR A 144 -5.58 -8.98 -9.70
CA THR A 144 -4.27 -9.59 -10.02
C THR A 144 -4.34 -11.12 -10.04
N ALA A 145 -5.26 -11.74 -9.31
CA ALA A 145 -5.33 -13.20 -9.20
C ALA A 145 -5.50 -13.93 -10.55
N PRO A 146 -6.44 -13.56 -11.45
CA PRO A 146 -6.57 -14.20 -12.74
C PRO A 146 -5.35 -14.00 -13.65
N LEU A 147 -4.64 -12.89 -13.52
CA LEU A 147 -3.43 -12.61 -14.31
C LEU A 147 -2.29 -13.55 -13.88
N VAL A 148 -2.10 -13.71 -12.56
CA VAL A 148 -1.09 -14.64 -12.02
C VAL A 148 -1.45 -16.09 -12.37
N ALA A 149 -2.71 -16.48 -12.26
CA ALA A 149 -3.17 -17.81 -12.63
C ALA A 149 -2.94 -18.12 -14.12
N ALA A 150 -3.08 -17.14 -15.01
CA ALA A 150 -2.76 -17.30 -16.42
C ALA A 150 -1.24 -17.49 -16.69
N LEU A 151 -0.37 -16.85 -15.90
CA LEU A 151 1.09 -16.93 -16.03
C LEU A 151 1.71 -18.16 -15.36
N ALA A 152 1.08 -18.68 -14.32
CA ALA A 152 1.50 -19.86 -13.55
C ALA A 152 0.29 -20.76 -13.26
N PRO A 153 -0.26 -21.48 -14.27
CA PRO A 153 -1.53 -22.21 -14.14
C PRO A 153 -1.54 -23.33 -13.09
N SER A 154 -0.37 -23.88 -12.77
CA SER A 154 -0.23 -24.94 -11.76
C SER A 154 -0.05 -24.41 -10.33
N THR A 155 0.08 -23.09 -10.13
CA THR A 155 0.31 -22.49 -8.83
C THR A 155 -0.99 -21.93 -8.26
N PRO A 156 -1.43 -22.38 -7.07
CA PRO A 156 -2.59 -21.79 -6.39
C PRO A 156 -2.39 -20.30 -6.11
N VAL A 157 -3.43 -19.50 -6.40
CA VAL A 157 -3.42 -18.06 -6.16
C VAL A 157 -4.52 -17.69 -5.19
N THR A 158 -4.18 -16.97 -4.13
CA THR A 158 -5.12 -16.52 -3.10
C THR A 158 -5.08 -15.01 -2.98
N TRP A 159 -6.23 -14.38 -3.02
CA TRP A 159 -6.36 -12.96 -2.67
C TRP A 159 -6.35 -12.80 -1.15
N VAL A 160 -5.39 -12.04 -0.65
CA VAL A 160 -5.28 -11.63 0.75
C VAL A 160 -5.08 -10.12 0.77
N ALA A 161 -6.14 -9.39 1.06
CA ALA A 161 -6.12 -7.93 1.11
C ALA A 161 -5.23 -7.41 2.26
N ASN A 162 -4.73 -6.18 2.13
CA ASN A 162 -4.12 -5.48 3.27
C ASN A 162 -5.15 -5.30 4.40
N GLY A 163 -4.69 -5.48 5.64
CA GLY A 163 -5.46 -5.16 6.83
C GLY A 163 -5.09 -3.80 7.43
N ILE A 164 -5.94 -3.32 8.33
CA ILE A 164 -5.67 -2.15 9.16
C ILE A 164 -6.19 -2.38 10.59
N ASP A 165 -5.44 -1.90 11.57
CA ASP A 165 -5.90 -1.87 12.95
C ASP A 165 -6.73 -0.60 13.20
N THR A 166 -8.04 -0.75 13.19
CA THR A 166 -8.97 0.37 13.38
C THR A 166 -8.95 0.93 14.80
N THR A 167 -8.34 0.23 15.77
CA THR A 167 -8.18 0.76 17.14
C THR A 167 -7.03 1.75 17.24
N GLU A 168 -6.02 1.60 16.39
CA GLU A 168 -4.88 2.51 16.30
C GLU A 168 -5.15 3.72 15.40
N TRP A 169 -6.07 3.59 14.43
CA TRP A 169 -6.48 4.67 13.55
C TRP A 169 -7.70 5.40 14.09
N GLN A 170 -7.47 6.23 15.11
CA GLN A 170 -8.47 7.07 15.75
C GLN A 170 -7.93 8.49 15.93
N VAL A 171 -8.70 9.48 15.52
CA VAL A 171 -8.34 10.88 15.71
C VAL A 171 -8.70 11.31 17.13
N LEU A 172 -7.72 11.71 17.92
CA LEU A 172 -7.90 12.19 19.28
C LEU A 172 -8.58 13.58 19.28
N PRO A 173 -9.28 13.98 20.36
CA PRO A 173 -9.90 15.31 20.46
C PRO A 173 -8.92 16.47 20.25
N SER A 174 -7.68 16.33 20.75
CA SER A 174 -6.62 17.33 20.55
C SER A 174 -6.19 17.47 19.08
N GLU A 175 -6.18 16.38 18.31
CA GLU A 175 -5.86 16.40 16.89
C GLU A 175 -7.00 17.04 16.08
N ARG A 176 -8.25 16.72 16.41
CA ARG A 176 -9.42 17.39 15.81
C ARG A 176 -9.38 18.91 16.05
N GLN A 177 -9.03 19.34 17.26
CA GLN A 177 -8.91 20.76 17.59
C GLN A 177 -7.81 21.43 16.77
N LYS A 178 -6.63 20.80 16.65
CA LYS A 178 -5.52 21.30 15.83
C LYS A 178 -5.90 21.37 14.35
N ALA A 179 -6.53 20.34 13.84
CA ALA A 179 -7.03 20.29 12.46
C ALA A 179 -8.06 21.40 12.17
N ALA A 180 -9.00 21.63 13.09
CA ALA A 180 -9.98 22.72 12.97
C ALA A 180 -9.33 24.10 12.98
N ALA A 181 -8.35 24.33 13.87
CA ALA A 181 -7.58 25.59 13.91
C ALA A 181 -6.79 25.80 12.59
N TRP A 182 -6.10 24.73 12.10
CA TRP A 182 -5.38 24.79 10.83
C TRP A 182 -6.34 25.11 9.66
N ARG A 183 -7.51 24.47 9.61
CA ARG A 183 -8.51 24.76 8.57
C ARG A 183 -8.99 26.21 8.61
N ALA A 184 -9.25 26.74 9.80
CA ALA A 184 -9.66 28.13 9.97
C ALA A 184 -8.62 29.13 9.46
N GLU A 185 -7.34 28.80 9.58
CA GLU A 185 -6.22 29.65 9.13
C GLU A 185 -5.94 29.53 7.63
N HIS A 186 -6.04 28.34 7.05
CA HIS A 186 -5.52 28.04 5.70
C HIS A 186 -6.61 27.80 4.65
N VAL A 187 -7.83 27.43 5.05
CA VAL A 187 -8.90 27.04 4.12
C VAL A 187 -9.96 28.13 4.06
N ALA A 188 -10.12 28.74 2.88
CA ALA A 188 -11.14 29.76 2.70
C ALA A 188 -12.55 29.22 2.96
N PRO A 189 -13.47 30.02 3.55
CA PRO A 189 -14.85 29.63 3.81
C PRO A 189 -15.54 29.04 2.56
N GLY A 190 -16.28 27.96 2.75
CA GLY A 190 -17.03 27.28 1.68
C GLY A 190 -16.18 26.34 0.80
N ARG A 191 -14.87 26.21 1.04
CA ARG A 191 -14.03 25.19 0.39
C ARG A 191 -13.98 23.90 1.21
N ARG A 192 -13.98 22.78 0.51
CA ARG A 192 -13.69 21.46 1.08
C ARG A 192 -12.22 21.12 0.97
N THR A 193 -11.70 20.44 1.96
CA THR A 193 -10.32 19.98 1.96
C THR A 193 -10.22 18.61 1.31
N LEU A 194 -9.45 18.52 0.22
CA LEU A 194 -9.21 17.29 -0.54
C LEU A 194 -7.75 16.86 -0.32
N GLY A 195 -7.54 15.79 0.45
CA GLY A 195 -6.22 15.27 0.79
C GLY A 195 -5.68 14.31 -0.27
N MET A 196 -4.42 14.47 -0.66
CA MET A 196 -3.63 13.50 -1.39
C MET A 196 -2.39 13.19 -0.54
N ILE A 197 -2.26 11.94 -0.10
CA ILE A 197 -1.34 11.55 0.97
C ILE A 197 -0.42 10.42 0.49
N GLY A 198 0.87 10.51 0.83
CA GLY A 198 1.90 9.50 0.57
C GLY A 198 2.95 9.92 -0.45
N GLN A 199 3.54 8.98 -1.17
CA GLN A 199 4.48 9.29 -2.26
C GLN A 199 3.69 9.77 -3.49
N LEU A 200 3.66 11.07 -3.72
CA LEU A 200 2.88 11.72 -4.76
C LEU A 200 3.64 11.67 -6.11
N LYS A 201 3.88 10.44 -6.59
CA LYS A 201 4.55 10.13 -7.86
C LYS A 201 3.54 10.04 -9.01
N ASN A 202 4.02 10.13 -10.25
CA ASN A 202 3.19 10.08 -11.46
C ASN A 202 2.16 8.92 -11.44
N LYS A 203 2.57 7.71 -11.04
CA LYS A 203 1.67 6.56 -10.95
C LYS A 203 0.44 6.78 -10.04
N LYS A 204 0.52 7.74 -9.11
CA LYS A 204 -0.58 8.10 -8.20
C LYS A 204 -1.59 9.06 -8.81
N GLY A 205 -1.37 9.49 -10.07
CA GLY A 205 -2.32 10.28 -10.84
C GLY A 205 -2.61 11.67 -10.26
N VAL A 206 -1.67 12.23 -9.46
CA VAL A 206 -1.87 13.53 -8.80
C VAL A 206 -2.25 14.58 -9.82
N ARG A 207 -1.47 14.69 -10.88
CA ARG A 207 -1.69 15.67 -11.95
C ARG A 207 -3.02 15.45 -12.67
N LEU A 208 -3.40 14.21 -12.95
CA LEU A 208 -4.70 13.87 -13.54
C LEU A 208 -5.86 14.45 -12.72
N LEU A 209 -5.81 14.30 -11.39
CA LEU A 209 -6.85 14.83 -10.51
C LEU A 209 -6.86 16.35 -10.49
N LEU A 210 -5.69 16.99 -10.35
CA LEU A 210 -5.58 18.44 -10.31
C LEU A 210 -6.08 19.08 -11.61
N GLU A 211 -5.74 18.49 -12.75
CA GLU A 211 -6.25 18.89 -14.08
C GLU A 211 -7.78 18.71 -14.16
N ALA A 212 -8.32 17.61 -13.61
CA ALA A 212 -9.75 17.38 -13.55
C ALA A 212 -10.49 18.41 -12.69
N VAL A 213 -9.89 18.82 -11.55
CA VAL A 213 -10.43 19.90 -10.69
C VAL A 213 -10.46 21.23 -11.42
N VAL A 214 -9.37 21.61 -12.11
CA VAL A 214 -9.27 22.88 -12.83
C VAL A 214 -10.18 22.87 -14.05
N ALA A 215 -10.08 21.86 -14.92
CA ALA A 215 -10.87 21.76 -16.14
C ALA A 215 -12.38 21.55 -15.88
N GLY A 216 -12.75 21.01 -14.72
CA GLY A 216 -14.13 20.89 -14.26
C GLY A 216 -14.72 22.18 -13.67
N GLY A 217 -13.92 23.26 -13.52
CA GLY A 217 -14.37 24.52 -12.91
C GLY A 217 -14.55 24.45 -11.39
N HIS A 218 -13.93 23.46 -10.72
CA HIS A 218 -14.09 23.21 -9.27
C HIS A 218 -12.93 23.71 -8.41
N ALA A 219 -11.97 24.47 -8.97
CA ALA A 219 -10.83 25.02 -8.24
C ALA A 219 -11.24 25.88 -7.02
N SER A 220 -12.37 26.59 -7.10
CA SER A 220 -12.90 27.38 -5.98
C SER A 220 -13.61 26.56 -4.90
N ARG A 221 -13.95 25.30 -5.19
CA ARG A 221 -14.65 24.39 -4.27
C ARG A 221 -13.71 23.61 -3.35
N PHE A 222 -12.44 23.46 -3.76
CA PHE A 222 -11.49 22.66 -3.02
C PHE A 222 -10.29 23.49 -2.52
N HIS A 223 -9.77 23.08 -1.38
CA HIS A 223 -8.41 23.33 -0.91
C HIS A 223 -7.66 22.00 -0.93
N ILE A 224 -6.61 21.88 -1.73
CA ILE A 224 -5.86 20.64 -1.90
C ILE A 224 -4.80 20.53 -0.82
N VAL A 225 -4.74 19.39 -0.11
CA VAL A 225 -3.65 19.07 0.81
C VAL A 225 -2.79 18.00 0.19
N LEU A 226 -1.53 18.35 -0.10
CA LEU A 226 -0.53 17.45 -0.67
C LEU A 226 0.43 17.06 0.46
N ALA A 227 0.27 15.87 1.06
CA ALA A 227 1.11 15.43 2.18
C ALA A 227 2.06 14.31 1.73
N GLY A 228 3.34 14.63 1.62
CA GLY A 228 4.39 13.71 1.23
C GLY A 228 5.35 14.27 0.19
N GLU A 229 6.13 13.37 -0.42
CA GLU A 229 7.10 13.72 -1.45
C GLU A 229 6.38 14.00 -2.79
N LEU A 230 6.53 15.21 -3.29
CA LEU A 230 5.98 15.61 -4.60
C LEU A 230 6.87 15.07 -5.74
N GLU A 231 6.23 14.71 -6.86
CA GLU A 231 6.98 14.41 -8.07
C GLU A 231 7.64 15.66 -8.66
N PRO A 232 8.80 15.51 -9.33
CA PRO A 232 9.48 16.64 -9.98
C PRO A 232 8.56 17.35 -10.97
N GLY A 233 8.57 18.69 -10.94
CA GLY A 233 7.77 19.54 -11.85
C GLY A 233 6.31 19.74 -11.44
N LEU A 234 5.84 19.12 -10.35
CA LEU A 234 4.48 19.36 -9.85
C LEU A 234 4.35 20.76 -9.20
N ASP A 235 5.38 21.23 -8.54
CA ASP A 235 5.48 22.57 -7.97
C ASP A 235 5.42 23.67 -9.04
N GLU A 236 6.12 23.49 -10.16
CA GLU A 236 6.06 24.40 -11.32
C GLU A 236 4.63 24.40 -11.94
N TRP A 237 4.03 23.21 -12.06
CA TRP A 237 2.68 23.09 -12.57
C TRP A 237 1.67 23.81 -11.66
N LEU A 238 1.77 23.63 -10.34
CA LEU A 238 0.92 24.31 -9.34
C LEU A 238 1.07 25.84 -9.41
N ALA A 239 2.31 26.34 -9.56
CA ALA A 239 2.59 27.77 -9.72
C ALA A 239 1.91 28.36 -10.97
N GLY A 240 1.77 27.57 -12.04
CA GLY A 240 1.05 27.94 -13.26
C GLY A 240 -0.49 27.95 -13.12
N HIS A 241 -1.04 27.49 -11.99
CA HIS A 241 -2.48 27.38 -11.76
C HIS A 241 -2.93 28.12 -10.49
N PRO A 242 -2.84 29.46 -10.42
CA PRO A 242 -3.08 30.28 -9.23
C PRO A 242 -4.55 30.22 -8.71
N SER A 243 -5.48 29.71 -9.51
CA SER A 243 -6.87 29.49 -9.08
C SER A 243 -7.01 28.31 -8.12
N LEU A 244 -6.04 27.40 -8.08
CA LEU A 244 -6.05 26.21 -7.24
C LEU A 244 -5.42 26.54 -5.87
N ALA A 245 -6.21 26.54 -4.82
CA ALA A 245 -5.71 26.68 -3.46
C ALA A 245 -5.12 25.35 -2.99
N TYR A 246 -3.91 25.36 -2.49
CA TYR A 246 -3.27 24.14 -1.96
C TYR A 246 -2.33 24.43 -0.79
N THR A 247 -2.08 23.39 0.00
CA THR A 247 -1.01 23.34 0.99
C THR A 247 -0.17 22.08 0.75
N ALA A 248 1.14 22.26 0.57
CA ALA A 248 2.08 21.15 0.48
C ALA A 248 2.72 20.91 1.85
N LEU A 249 2.66 19.68 2.33
CA LEU A 249 3.26 19.22 3.59
C LEU A 249 4.38 18.23 3.26
N PRO A 250 5.52 18.27 3.95
CA PRO A 250 6.57 17.28 3.78
C PRO A 250 6.10 15.89 4.19
N PHE A 251 6.97 14.89 4.10
CA PHE A 251 6.71 13.56 4.66
C PHE A 251 6.22 13.67 6.10
N GLN A 252 5.11 13.01 6.39
CA GLN A 252 4.48 12.95 7.70
C GLN A 252 4.61 11.53 8.26
N ASP A 253 4.98 11.42 9.52
CA ASP A 253 4.90 10.13 10.22
C ASP A 253 3.44 9.75 10.52
N ARG A 254 3.24 8.53 11.02
CA ARG A 254 1.90 8.00 11.31
C ARG A 254 1.08 8.90 12.25
N TYR A 255 1.70 9.48 13.27
CA TYR A 255 1.01 10.31 14.25
C TYR A 255 0.64 11.68 13.67
N GLN A 256 1.54 12.26 12.88
CA GLN A 256 1.29 13.51 12.16
C GLN A 256 0.19 13.35 11.12
N LEU A 257 0.13 12.18 10.45
CA LEU A 257 -0.91 11.88 9.46
C LEU A 257 -2.32 11.93 10.05
N LEU A 258 -2.54 11.55 11.32
CA LEU A 258 -3.86 11.64 11.96
C LEU A 258 -4.42 13.07 11.94
N GLY A 259 -3.56 14.08 12.16
CA GLY A 259 -3.92 15.49 12.06
C GLY A 259 -4.24 15.91 10.61
N VAL A 260 -3.48 15.39 9.63
CA VAL A 260 -3.74 15.64 8.20
C VAL A 260 -5.08 15.05 7.79
N TYR A 261 -5.34 13.79 8.14
CA TYR A 261 -6.64 13.14 7.88
C TYR A 261 -7.78 13.90 8.53
N ALA A 262 -7.64 14.30 9.80
CA ALA A 262 -8.66 15.07 10.52
C ALA A 262 -8.99 16.41 9.87
N ALA A 263 -8.07 16.97 9.08
CA ALA A 263 -8.30 18.20 8.32
C ALA A 263 -8.97 17.97 6.96
N CYS A 264 -9.10 16.73 6.49
CA CYS A 264 -9.63 16.38 5.17
C CYS A 264 -11.13 16.07 5.22
N ASP A 265 -11.90 16.64 4.29
CA ASP A 265 -13.29 16.27 4.03
C ASP A 265 -13.38 15.07 3.08
N LEU A 266 -12.38 14.89 2.20
CA LEU A 266 -12.22 13.76 1.28
C LEU A 266 -10.73 13.42 1.14
N VAL A 267 -10.45 12.16 0.81
CA VAL A 267 -9.11 11.72 0.40
C VAL A 267 -9.15 11.21 -1.04
N ALA A 268 -8.21 11.67 -1.87
CA ALA A 268 -8.15 11.31 -3.28
C ALA A 268 -7.00 10.35 -3.60
N LEU A 269 -7.32 9.30 -4.35
CA LEU A 269 -6.42 8.23 -4.76
C LEU A 269 -6.60 7.92 -6.26
N PRO A 270 -6.24 8.85 -7.17
CA PRO A 270 -6.46 8.72 -8.61
C PRO A 270 -5.40 7.86 -9.30
N SER A 271 -4.92 6.79 -8.66
CA SER A 271 -3.80 5.97 -9.13
C SER A 271 -4.05 5.37 -10.50
N PHE A 272 -3.01 5.30 -11.34
CA PHE A 272 -3.05 4.56 -12.61
C PHE A 272 -2.94 3.06 -12.39
N TYR A 273 -2.14 2.64 -11.41
CA TYR A 273 -2.01 1.27 -10.93
C TYR A 273 -1.55 1.28 -9.47
N ASP A 274 -2.06 0.35 -8.68
CA ASP A 274 -1.66 0.15 -7.28
C ASP A 274 -2.04 -1.27 -6.82
N GLY A 275 -1.43 -1.71 -5.71
CA GLY A 275 -1.97 -2.84 -4.96
C GLY A 275 -3.24 -2.41 -4.20
N LEU A 276 -3.25 -2.58 -2.88
CA LEU A 276 -4.23 -1.93 -2.00
C LEU A 276 -3.47 -0.94 -1.12
N PRO A 277 -3.53 0.38 -1.42
CA PRO A 277 -2.76 1.37 -0.68
C PRO A 277 -3.29 1.52 0.75
N ASN A 278 -2.38 1.56 1.73
CA ASN A 278 -2.74 1.77 3.14
C ASN A 278 -3.53 3.06 3.35
N VAL A 279 -3.19 4.13 2.61
CA VAL A 279 -3.92 5.42 2.65
C VAL A 279 -5.42 5.26 2.41
N ALA A 280 -5.84 4.33 1.54
CA ALA A 280 -7.26 4.06 1.31
C ALA A 280 -7.92 3.43 2.54
N LEU A 281 -7.24 2.46 3.17
CA LEU A 281 -7.72 1.83 4.40
C LEU A 281 -7.72 2.81 5.57
N GLU A 282 -6.70 3.65 5.68
CA GLU A 282 -6.55 4.69 6.70
C GLU A 282 -7.69 5.72 6.61
N ALA A 283 -7.94 6.25 5.41
CA ALA A 283 -9.03 7.19 5.18
C ALA A 283 -10.41 6.57 5.50
N ALA A 284 -10.66 5.36 5.00
CA ALA A 284 -11.91 4.65 5.27
C ALA A 284 -12.08 4.33 6.76
N ALA A 285 -11.03 3.86 7.46
CA ALA A 285 -11.07 3.57 8.90
C ALA A 285 -11.43 4.82 9.73
N LEU A 286 -10.95 5.99 9.29
CA LEU A 286 -11.24 7.29 9.92
C LEU A 286 -12.60 7.88 9.51
N GLY A 287 -13.36 7.18 8.67
CA GLY A 287 -14.68 7.64 8.21
C GLY A 287 -14.59 8.78 7.19
N ILE A 288 -13.50 8.90 6.44
CA ILE A 288 -13.32 9.91 5.41
C ILE A 288 -13.67 9.30 4.06
N PRO A 289 -14.63 9.87 3.30
CA PRO A 289 -15.01 9.37 1.99
C PRO A 289 -13.84 9.49 0.98
N ILE A 290 -13.81 8.55 0.03
CA ILE A 290 -12.68 8.39 -0.88
C ILE A 290 -13.10 8.75 -2.30
N LEU A 291 -12.32 9.58 -2.98
CA LEU A 291 -12.38 9.78 -4.42
C LEU A 291 -11.24 8.97 -5.06
N ALA A 292 -11.54 7.87 -5.74
CA ALA A 292 -10.52 6.95 -6.21
C ALA A 292 -10.76 6.44 -7.62
N SER A 293 -9.64 6.11 -8.29
CA SER A 293 -9.70 5.23 -9.46
C SER A 293 -10.01 3.78 -9.04
N ASP A 294 -10.36 2.95 -10.00
CA ASP A 294 -10.55 1.50 -9.80
C ASP A 294 -9.25 0.69 -9.98
N ALA A 295 -8.09 1.33 -9.85
CA ALA A 295 -6.79 0.69 -10.00
C ALA A 295 -6.54 -0.38 -8.92
N GLY A 296 -6.32 -1.62 -9.36
CA GLY A 296 -5.92 -2.72 -8.47
C GLY A 296 -6.87 -2.91 -7.28
N GLY A 297 -6.32 -2.97 -6.07
CA GLY A 297 -7.09 -3.17 -4.85
C GLY A 297 -7.95 -1.97 -4.41
N LEU A 298 -7.84 -0.81 -5.05
CA LEU A 298 -8.81 0.26 -4.85
C LEU A 298 -10.22 -0.17 -5.30
N ALA A 299 -10.33 -0.96 -6.37
CA ALA A 299 -11.61 -1.53 -6.81
C ALA A 299 -12.22 -2.52 -5.80
N ASP A 300 -11.37 -3.19 -4.99
CA ASP A 300 -11.82 -4.12 -3.96
C ASP A 300 -12.40 -3.42 -2.72
N LEU A 301 -11.94 -2.18 -2.47
CA LEU A 301 -12.35 -1.36 -1.32
C LEU A 301 -13.43 -0.35 -1.69
N VAL A 302 -13.23 0.43 -2.78
CA VAL A 302 -14.03 1.63 -3.10
C VAL A 302 -15.08 1.32 -4.17
N ASP A 303 -16.32 1.62 -3.84
CA ASP A 303 -17.45 1.73 -4.77
C ASP A 303 -18.27 2.99 -4.44
N ASP A 304 -19.37 3.19 -5.14
CA ASP A 304 -20.22 4.39 -4.97
C ASP A 304 -20.96 4.41 -3.61
N THR A 305 -20.84 3.39 -2.76
CA THR A 305 -21.42 3.39 -1.39
C THR A 305 -20.47 3.95 -0.34
N ILE A 306 -19.16 4.04 -0.64
CA ILE A 306 -18.16 4.60 0.30
C ILE A 306 -17.35 5.76 -0.29
N GLY A 307 -17.61 6.14 -1.55
CA GLY A 307 -16.87 7.21 -2.19
C GLY A 307 -17.26 7.46 -3.64
N PHE A 308 -16.37 8.10 -4.37
CA PHE A 308 -16.57 8.49 -5.77
C PHE A 308 -15.55 7.74 -6.64
N ARG A 309 -15.98 6.61 -7.22
CA ARG A 309 -15.12 5.78 -8.05
C ARG A 309 -15.17 6.19 -9.52
N PHE A 310 -14.03 6.02 -10.23
CA PHE A 310 -13.90 6.21 -11.66
C PHE A 310 -12.87 5.23 -12.27
N PRO A 311 -12.94 4.91 -13.58
CA PRO A 311 -11.97 4.07 -14.27
C PRO A 311 -10.56 4.68 -14.27
N ALA A 312 -9.56 3.85 -13.96
CA ALA A 312 -8.16 4.29 -13.90
C ALA A 312 -7.67 4.82 -15.26
N GLY A 313 -7.02 5.97 -15.23
CA GLY A 313 -6.47 6.59 -16.45
C GLY A 313 -7.48 7.27 -17.35
N ASP A 314 -8.76 7.34 -16.99
CA ASP A 314 -9.79 8.06 -17.74
C ASP A 314 -9.97 9.50 -17.21
N PRO A 315 -9.50 10.54 -17.92
CA PRO A 315 -9.61 11.94 -17.48
C PRO A 315 -11.05 12.46 -17.50
N HIS A 316 -11.92 11.94 -18.35
CA HIS A 316 -13.32 12.35 -18.41
C HIS A 316 -14.10 11.79 -17.22
N ALA A 317 -13.89 10.50 -16.91
CA ALA A 317 -14.49 9.86 -15.76
C ALA A 317 -13.96 10.44 -14.45
N CYS A 318 -12.65 10.76 -14.36
CA CYS A 318 -12.05 11.46 -13.23
C CYS A 318 -12.75 12.81 -12.99
N ARG A 319 -12.93 13.62 -14.05
CA ARG A 319 -13.63 14.92 -13.97
C ARG A 319 -15.09 14.75 -13.51
N ALA A 320 -15.80 13.75 -14.01
CA ALA A 320 -17.15 13.45 -13.56
C ALA A 320 -17.22 13.05 -12.09
N ALA A 321 -16.24 12.28 -11.59
CA ALA A 321 -16.14 11.92 -10.18
C ALA A 321 -15.81 13.14 -9.29
N VAL A 322 -14.88 14.00 -9.74
CA VAL A 322 -14.58 15.29 -9.09
C VAL A 322 -15.84 16.17 -9.02
N HIS A 323 -16.62 16.23 -10.09
CA HIS A 323 -17.88 16.97 -10.11
C HIS A 323 -18.87 16.45 -9.07
N ARG A 324 -19.09 15.12 -9.00
CA ARG A 324 -19.95 14.51 -7.97
C ARG A 324 -19.45 14.84 -6.56
N ALA A 325 -18.15 14.74 -6.31
CA ALA A 325 -17.54 15.04 -5.02
C ALA A 325 -17.68 16.54 -4.63
N ALA A 326 -17.57 17.45 -5.62
CA ALA A 326 -17.70 18.88 -5.41
C ALA A 326 -19.14 19.31 -5.07
N LEU A 327 -20.15 18.58 -5.52
CA LEU A 327 -21.57 18.87 -5.32
C LEU A 327 -22.20 18.09 -4.16
N ALA A 328 -21.53 17.05 -3.66
CA ALA A 328 -22.02 16.27 -2.53
C ALA A 328 -22.24 17.17 -1.30
N ASP A 329 -23.31 17.01 -0.56
CA ASP A 329 -23.54 17.72 0.70
C ASP A 329 -22.81 17.01 1.88
N ASP A 330 -22.86 17.62 3.05
CA ASP A 330 -22.15 17.12 4.23
C ASP A 330 -22.78 15.82 4.75
N ASP A 331 -24.10 15.65 4.64
CA ASP A 331 -24.81 14.43 5.05
C ASP A 331 -24.41 13.25 4.13
N GLN A 332 -24.31 13.49 2.83
CA GLN A 332 -23.83 12.49 1.87
C GLN A 332 -22.39 12.09 2.16
N LEU A 333 -21.50 13.05 2.41
CA LEU A 333 -20.10 12.73 2.74
C LEU A 333 -20.01 11.97 4.07
N ALA A 334 -20.76 12.34 5.07
CA ALA A 334 -20.81 11.64 6.35
C ALA A 334 -21.32 10.20 6.19
N ALA A 335 -22.35 9.98 5.38
CA ALA A 335 -22.89 8.65 5.09
C ALA A 335 -21.86 7.76 4.37
N LEU A 336 -21.17 8.29 3.33
CA LEU A 336 -20.11 7.58 2.61
C LEU A 336 -18.95 7.21 3.55
N GLY A 337 -18.51 8.14 4.40
CA GLY A 337 -17.45 7.90 5.38
C GLY A 337 -17.83 6.84 6.41
N ALA A 338 -19.04 6.89 6.96
CA ALA A 338 -19.55 5.90 7.91
C ALA A 338 -19.61 4.50 7.28
N ALA A 339 -20.06 4.38 6.04
CA ALA A 339 -20.09 3.13 5.29
C ALA A 339 -18.67 2.60 5.02
N GLY A 340 -17.71 3.47 4.69
CA GLY A 340 -16.30 3.14 4.54
C GLY A 340 -15.70 2.56 5.82
N ALA A 341 -15.92 3.21 6.96
CA ALA A 341 -15.45 2.75 8.25
C ALA A 341 -16.06 1.39 8.66
N ALA A 342 -17.34 1.16 8.35
CA ALA A 342 -18.00 -0.12 8.58
C ALA A 342 -17.37 -1.23 7.71
N ARG A 343 -17.18 -0.99 6.41
CA ARG A 343 -16.57 -1.92 5.45
C ARG A 343 -15.17 -2.35 5.88
N VAL A 344 -14.35 -1.38 6.31
CA VAL A 344 -12.96 -1.68 6.75
C VAL A 344 -12.97 -2.55 8.01
N ARG A 345 -13.80 -2.24 8.99
CA ARG A 345 -13.91 -3.08 10.21
C ARG A 345 -14.37 -4.50 9.91
N GLU A 346 -15.27 -4.66 8.95
CA GLU A 346 -15.84 -5.96 8.61
C GLU A 346 -14.90 -6.81 7.75
N ARG A 347 -14.21 -6.21 6.76
CA ARG A 347 -13.54 -6.97 5.70
C ARG A 347 -12.02 -6.78 5.62
N PHE A 348 -11.49 -5.69 6.17
CA PHE A 348 -10.08 -5.29 6.00
C PHE A 348 -9.37 -5.12 7.36
N GLY A 349 -9.80 -5.85 8.39
CA GLY A 349 -9.11 -5.89 9.67
C GLY A 349 -7.82 -6.72 9.62
N VAL A 350 -6.89 -6.44 10.56
CA VAL A 350 -5.63 -7.21 10.71
C VAL A 350 -5.91 -8.70 10.93
N ALA A 351 -6.98 -9.05 11.65
CA ALA A 351 -7.36 -10.45 11.86
C ALA A 351 -7.66 -11.16 10.54
N SER A 352 -8.49 -10.55 9.67
CA SER A 352 -8.82 -11.11 8.36
C SER A 352 -7.59 -11.29 7.46
N GLU A 353 -6.65 -10.32 7.47
CA GLU A 353 -5.38 -10.43 6.76
C GLU A 353 -4.55 -11.60 7.28
N THR A 354 -4.41 -11.73 8.61
CA THR A 354 -3.65 -12.79 9.27
C THR A 354 -4.26 -14.17 8.97
N ASP A 355 -5.58 -14.32 9.10
CA ASP A 355 -6.29 -15.58 8.83
C ASP A 355 -6.15 -16.01 7.37
N GLY A 356 -6.15 -15.07 6.43
CA GLY A 356 -5.88 -15.33 5.03
C GLY A 356 -4.51 -15.98 4.83
N TYR A 357 -3.46 -15.41 5.42
CA TYR A 357 -2.10 -16.00 5.34
C TYR A 357 -1.98 -17.33 6.07
N LEU A 358 -2.60 -17.49 7.25
CA LEU A 358 -2.61 -18.76 7.98
C LEU A 358 -3.27 -19.88 7.17
N THR A 359 -4.34 -19.59 6.46
CA THR A 359 -5.03 -20.52 5.57
C THR A 359 -4.11 -21.00 4.46
N VAL A 360 -3.39 -20.08 3.78
CA VAL A 360 -2.42 -20.43 2.73
C VAL A 360 -1.28 -21.27 3.28
N LEU A 361 -0.69 -20.87 4.41
CA LEU A 361 0.40 -21.59 5.07
C LEU A 361 0.00 -22.99 5.54
N ALA A 362 -1.26 -23.20 5.93
CA ALA A 362 -1.76 -24.51 6.32
C ALA A 362 -1.97 -25.44 5.11
N ALA A 363 -2.39 -24.89 3.96
CA ALA A 363 -2.64 -25.63 2.73
C ALA A 363 -1.37 -26.06 1.99
N THR A 364 -0.20 -25.51 2.34
CA THR A 364 1.08 -25.74 1.64
C THR A 364 2.10 -26.52 2.47
N ARG A 365 1.65 -27.19 3.54
CA ARG A 365 2.49 -28.06 4.39
C ARG A 365 2.85 -29.37 3.71
#